data_db1e06c691e61fb3ecb1fc3067a4dfd7
#
_entry.id   db1e06c691e61fb3ecb1fc3067a4dfd7
#
_cell.length_a   1.000
_cell.length_b   1.000
_cell.length_c   1.000
_cell.angle_alpha   90.00
_cell.angle_beta   90.00
_cell.angle_gamma   90.00
#
_symmetry.space_group_name_H-M   'P 1'
#
loop_
_entity.id
_entity.type
_entity.pdbx_description
1 polymer ?
#
loop_
_entity_poly.entity_id
_entity_poly.type
_entity_poly.pdbx_seq_one_letter_code
_entity_poly.pdbx_strand_id
1 'polypeptide(L)'
;MAIKHLAGLAIAAAFISTQAQAKTEVEWWHAMGGALGKKVNEIAADFNASQSEYEIKPVYKGSYAETMTSAIAAFRAKEQPAIVQVFEVGTATMMGADKAIYPVYQLMKDTKESFNPDDYLAAVTGYYTTNEGNMLSLPFNSSTPVLYYNKDMFKKAGVANPPKTWKEMEEVSRKLLASGAKCGFSTTWQSWTQIENFGARNNVPVANNNNGFAGLDTKFKFNDSAFVHHIEQMGKWSKEGIFKYGGRQSDGMPLFYTQECAMTM
;
A
#
# COMPACT_ATOMS: atom_id res chain seq x y z
N MET A 1 61.78 -65.27 -29.06
CA MET A 1 60.37 -65.21 -28.65
C MET A 1 60.22 -63.91 -27.81
N ALA A 2 59.64 -62.87 -28.39
CA ALA A 2 59.50 -61.57 -27.75
C ALA A 2 58.03 -61.35 -27.36
N ILE A 3 57.78 -61.14 -26.07
CA ILE A 3 56.48 -60.87 -25.54
C ILE A 3 56.36 -59.34 -25.41
N LYS A 4 55.44 -58.71 -26.17
CA LYS A 4 55.14 -57.32 -26.17
C LYS A 4 54.10 -57.07 -25.05
N HIS A 5 54.44 -56.19 -24.06
CA HIS A 5 53.51 -55.68 -23.10
C HIS A 5 52.77 -54.50 -23.71
N LEU A 6 51.45 -54.61 -23.89
CA LEU A 6 50.56 -53.48 -24.11
C LEU A 6 50.14 -52.88 -22.75
N ALA A 7 50.63 -51.70 -22.49
CA ALA A 7 50.11 -50.88 -21.35
C ALA A 7 48.89 -50.14 -21.80
N GLY A 8 47.71 -50.50 -21.26
CA GLY A 8 46.45 -49.80 -21.46
C GLY A 8 46.36 -48.58 -20.55
N LEU A 9 46.30 -47.37 -21.14
CA LEU A 9 46.06 -46.14 -20.45
C LEU A 9 44.54 -45.99 -20.20
N ALA A 10 44.09 -46.21 -18.97
CA ALA A 10 42.72 -45.92 -18.55
C ALA A 10 42.58 -44.43 -18.23
N ILE A 11 41.94 -43.65 -19.08
CA ILE A 11 41.56 -42.26 -18.85
C ILE A 11 40.29 -42.27 -17.97
N ALA A 12 40.41 -42.01 -16.67
CA ALA A 12 39.31 -41.77 -15.79
C ALA A 12 38.75 -40.36 -16.06
N ALA A 13 37.68 -40.24 -16.81
CA ALA A 13 36.92 -39.01 -16.97
C ALA A 13 36.18 -38.71 -15.64
N ALA A 14 36.73 -37.79 -14.84
CA ALA A 14 36.03 -37.26 -13.68
C ALA A 14 34.85 -36.39 -14.15
N PHE A 15 33.66 -36.96 -14.10
CA PHE A 15 32.42 -36.16 -14.20
C PHE A 15 32.31 -35.29 -12.98
N ILE A 16 32.70 -34.02 -13.07
CA ILE A 16 32.36 -32.98 -12.12
C ILE A 16 30.86 -32.72 -12.34
N SER A 17 30.01 -33.45 -11.63
CA SER A 17 28.60 -33.08 -11.51
C SER A 17 28.52 -31.80 -10.71
N THR A 18 28.40 -30.64 -11.38
CA THR A 18 27.93 -29.44 -10.77
C THR A 18 26.49 -29.70 -10.28
N GLN A 19 26.33 -30.05 -9.04
CA GLN A 19 25.02 -30.04 -8.41
C GLN A 19 24.51 -28.58 -8.50
N ALA A 20 23.56 -28.33 -9.40
CA ALA A 20 22.80 -27.09 -9.36
C ALA A 20 22.09 -27.08 -8.02
N GLN A 21 22.61 -26.27 -7.09
CA GLN A 21 21.98 -26.07 -5.81
C GLN A 21 20.62 -25.41 -6.06
N ALA A 22 19.53 -26.03 -5.61
CA ALA A 22 18.21 -25.44 -5.74
C ALA A 22 18.20 -24.08 -5.03
N LYS A 23 17.67 -23.08 -5.69
CA LYS A 23 17.51 -21.74 -5.09
C LYS A 23 16.67 -21.83 -3.82
N THR A 24 17.01 -21.02 -2.83
CA THR A 24 16.17 -20.85 -1.63
C THR A 24 14.94 -20.03 -1.99
N GLU A 25 13.77 -20.61 -1.86
CA GLU A 25 12.50 -19.93 -2.14
C GLU A 25 12.14 -18.96 -1.02
N VAL A 26 11.74 -17.75 -1.38
CA VAL A 26 11.32 -16.67 -0.49
C VAL A 26 9.94 -16.22 -0.92
N GLU A 27 8.90 -16.64 -0.20
CA GLU A 27 7.54 -16.16 -0.46
C GLU A 27 7.36 -14.71 -0.05
N TRP A 28 6.76 -13.93 -0.96
CA TRP A 28 6.36 -12.56 -0.75
C TRP A 28 4.86 -12.38 -0.96
N TRP A 29 4.12 -12.24 0.13
CA TRP A 29 2.67 -12.02 0.08
C TRP A 29 2.34 -10.55 -0.09
N HIS A 30 1.48 -10.23 -1.06
CA HIS A 30 1.14 -8.86 -1.41
C HIS A 30 -0.34 -8.70 -1.80
N ALA A 31 -0.81 -7.43 -1.76
CA ALA A 31 -2.17 -7.03 -2.10
C ALA A 31 -2.27 -6.30 -3.44
N MET A 32 -1.24 -6.34 -4.27
CA MET A 32 -1.20 -5.62 -5.54
C MET A 32 -1.88 -6.41 -6.65
N GLY A 33 -3.04 -5.93 -7.12
CA GLY A 33 -3.77 -6.51 -8.24
C GLY A 33 -3.54 -5.76 -9.56
N GLY A 34 -4.05 -6.32 -10.66
CA GLY A 34 -4.04 -5.66 -11.97
C GLY A 34 -2.64 -5.24 -12.45
N ALA A 35 -2.49 -4.00 -12.89
CA ALA A 35 -1.22 -3.48 -13.39
C ALA A 35 -0.13 -3.42 -12.31
N LEU A 36 -0.50 -3.15 -11.06
CA LEU A 36 0.44 -3.13 -9.94
C LEU A 36 0.96 -4.54 -9.62
N GLY A 37 0.10 -5.56 -9.70
CA GLY A 37 0.52 -6.95 -9.55
C GLY A 37 1.50 -7.40 -10.63
N LYS A 38 1.29 -6.96 -11.89
CA LYS A 38 2.28 -7.19 -12.96
C LYS A 38 3.63 -6.58 -12.61
N LYS A 39 3.65 -5.34 -12.08
CA LYS A 39 4.89 -4.68 -11.67
C LYS A 39 5.59 -5.40 -10.52
N VAL A 40 4.86 -5.94 -9.55
CA VAL A 40 5.43 -6.78 -8.48
C VAL A 40 6.11 -8.02 -9.06
N ASN A 41 5.46 -8.70 -10.01
CA ASN A 41 6.04 -9.86 -10.68
C ASN A 41 7.30 -9.50 -11.49
N GLU A 42 7.32 -8.34 -12.16
CA GLU A 42 8.51 -7.85 -12.87
C GLU A 42 9.67 -7.61 -11.90
N ILE A 43 9.43 -6.92 -10.77
CA ILE A 43 10.46 -6.67 -9.74
C ILE A 43 11.04 -7.99 -9.21
N ALA A 44 10.18 -8.96 -8.91
CA ALA A 44 10.63 -10.29 -8.47
C ALA A 44 11.43 -11.01 -9.55
N ALA A 45 10.99 -10.95 -10.80
CA ALA A 45 11.69 -11.57 -11.93
C ALA A 45 13.09 -10.95 -12.16
N ASP A 46 13.19 -9.62 -12.09
CA ASP A 46 14.47 -8.90 -12.23
C ASP A 46 15.44 -9.29 -11.11
N PHE A 47 14.97 -9.36 -9.85
CA PHE A 47 15.78 -9.86 -8.74
C PHE A 47 16.22 -11.31 -8.97
N ASN A 48 15.30 -12.19 -9.34
CA ASN A 48 15.57 -13.61 -9.56
C ASN A 48 16.56 -13.85 -10.71
N ALA A 49 16.61 -12.95 -11.69
CA ALA A 49 17.56 -12.99 -12.80
C ALA A 49 18.95 -12.44 -12.41
N SER A 50 19.04 -11.58 -11.40
CA SER A 50 20.29 -10.92 -10.99
C SER A 50 21.23 -11.81 -10.17
N GLN A 51 20.75 -12.93 -9.63
CA GLN A 51 21.51 -13.84 -8.78
C GLN A 51 20.96 -15.29 -8.87
N SER A 52 21.69 -16.25 -8.27
CA SER A 52 21.38 -17.70 -8.40
C SER A 52 21.03 -18.39 -7.07
N GLU A 53 21.07 -17.67 -5.94
CA GLU A 53 20.94 -18.28 -4.62
C GLU A 53 19.51 -18.28 -4.11
N TYR A 54 18.71 -17.26 -4.47
CA TYR A 54 17.35 -17.07 -4.00
C TYR A 54 16.34 -16.97 -5.12
N GLU A 55 15.11 -17.33 -4.85
CA GLU A 55 13.95 -17.13 -5.73
C GLU A 55 12.81 -16.47 -4.98
N ILE A 56 12.54 -15.20 -5.26
CA ILE A 56 11.36 -14.50 -4.75
C ILE A 56 10.13 -15.03 -5.47
N LYS A 57 9.14 -15.50 -4.72
CA LYS A 57 7.83 -15.96 -5.21
C LYS A 57 6.73 -14.99 -4.74
N PRO A 58 6.31 -14.03 -5.58
CA PRO A 58 5.20 -13.16 -5.25
C PRO A 58 3.88 -13.94 -5.23
N VAL A 59 3.10 -13.77 -4.16
CA VAL A 59 1.80 -14.41 -3.99
C VAL A 59 0.76 -13.34 -3.70
N TYR A 60 -0.17 -13.13 -4.64
CA TYR A 60 -1.29 -12.22 -4.44
C TYR A 60 -2.30 -12.81 -3.46
N LYS A 61 -2.61 -12.08 -2.38
CA LYS A 61 -3.51 -12.52 -1.30
C LYS A 61 -4.82 -11.73 -1.23
N GLY A 62 -5.22 -11.04 -2.29
CA GLY A 62 -6.42 -10.22 -2.30
C GLY A 62 -6.19 -8.78 -1.85
N SER A 63 -7.14 -8.17 -1.15
CA SER A 63 -7.01 -6.83 -0.58
C SER A 63 -5.98 -6.76 0.54
N TYR A 64 -5.63 -5.55 0.98
CA TYR A 64 -4.75 -5.35 2.14
C TYR A 64 -5.26 -6.05 3.40
N ALA A 65 -6.57 -5.96 3.66
CA ALA A 65 -7.19 -6.60 4.82
C ALA A 65 -7.13 -8.13 4.73
N GLU A 66 -7.39 -8.69 3.56
CA GLU A 66 -7.31 -10.14 3.31
C GLU A 66 -5.85 -10.63 3.44
N THR A 67 -4.89 -9.90 2.88
CA THR A 67 -3.46 -10.21 2.99
C THR A 67 -3.03 -10.24 4.47
N MET A 68 -3.41 -9.22 5.25
CA MET A 68 -3.07 -9.16 6.67
C MET A 68 -3.75 -10.26 7.49
N THR A 69 -5.03 -10.54 7.25
CA THR A 69 -5.76 -11.62 7.93
C THR A 69 -5.13 -12.98 7.62
N SER A 70 -4.77 -13.20 6.35
CA SER A 70 -4.07 -14.42 5.93
C SER A 70 -2.70 -14.56 6.60
N ALA A 71 -1.92 -13.47 6.70
CA ALA A 71 -0.62 -13.47 7.37
C ALA A 71 -0.74 -13.80 8.87
N ILE A 72 -1.73 -13.22 9.56
CA ILE A 72 -2.01 -13.53 10.98
C ILE A 72 -2.39 -15.02 11.16
N ALA A 73 -3.24 -15.55 10.27
CA ALA A 73 -3.62 -16.97 10.33
C ALA A 73 -2.43 -17.90 10.08
N ALA A 74 -1.62 -17.61 9.07
CA ALA A 74 -0.41 -18.37 8.74
C ALA A 74 0.63 -18.32 9.86
N PHE A 75 0.82 -17.15 10.49
CA PHE A 75 1.71 -17.05 11.66
C PHE A 75 1.27 -17.95 12.82
N ARG A 76 -0.03 -18.00 13.12
CA ARG A 76 -0.57 -18.92 14.14
C ARG A 76 -0.39 -20.38 13.78
N ALA A 77 -0.44 -20.72 12.48
CA ALA A 77 -0.19 -22.07 11.97
C ALA A 77 1.31 -22.39 11.81
N LYS A 78 2.22 -21.42 12.01
CA LYS A 78 3.67 -21.52 11.73
C LYS A 78 4.00 -21.77 10.26
N GLU A 79 3.18 -21.20 9.38
CA GLU A 79 3.26 -21.28 7.91
C GLU A 79 3.32 -19.88 7.27
N GLN A 80 3.85 -18.90 8.03
CA GLN A 80 3.94 -17.51 7.58
C GLN A 80 4.94 -17.35 6.43
N PRO A 81 4.70 -16.41 5.48
CA PRO A 81 5.66 -16.08 4.44
C PRO A 81 6.90 -15.40 5.02
N ALA A 82 7.97 -15.37 4.23
CA ALA A 82 9.18 -14.65 4.59
C ALA A 82 8.98 -13.12 4.50
N ILE A 83 8.20 -12.64 3.53
CA ILE A 83 7.90 -11.23 3.31
C ILE A 83 6.38 -11.04 3.19
N VAL A 84 5.85 -10.03 3.88
CA VAL A 84 4.44 -9.65 3.77
C VAL A 84 4.30 -8.15 3.59
N GLN A 85 3.49 -7.73 2.62
CA GLN A 85 3.08 -6.35 2.47
C GLN A 85 2.01 -6.01 3.49
N VAL A 86 2.25 -4.98 4.30
CA VAL A 86 1.31 -4.46 5.28
C VAL A 86 0.95 -3.02 4.90
N PHE A 87 -0.35 -2.70 4.88
CA PHE A 87 -0.80 -1.33 4.66
C PHE A 87 -0.69 -0.50 5.95
N GLU A 88 -0.68 0.82 5.82
CA GLU A 88 -0.42 1.75 6.92
C GLU A 88 -1.36 1.54 8.12
N VAL A 89 -2.64 1.26 7.87
CA VAL A 89 -3.64 0.97 8.92
C VAL A 89 -3.28 -0.28 9.73
N GLY A 90 -2.55 -1.21 9.13
CA GLY A 90 -2.07 -2.43 9.78
C GLY A 90 -0.80 -2.25 10.63
N THR A 91 -0.10 -1.11 10.50
CA THR A 91 1.19 -0.90 11.17
C THR A 91 1.10 -1.05 12.68
N ALA A 92 0.12 -0.42 13.34
CA ALA A 92 -0.05 -0.52 14.79
C ALA A 92 -0.32 -1.96 15.25
N THR A 93 -1.07 -2.74 14.47
CA THR A 93 -1.29 -4.17 14.74
C THR A 93 0.02 -4.95 14.67
N MET A 94 0.86 -4.67 13.69
CA MET A 94 2.17 -5.31 13.55
C MET A 94 3.16 -4.88 14.64
N MET A 95 3.14 -3.62 15.06
CA MET A 95 3.93 -3.13 16.21
C MET A 95 3.54 -3.84 17.50
N GLY A 96 2.24 -4.12 17.70
CA GLY A 96 1.72 -4.85 18.87
C GLY A 96 1.89 -6.37 18.78
N ALA A 97 2.30 -6.91 17.63
CA ALA A 97 2.47 -8.35 17.42
C ALA A 97 3.91 -8.78 17.79
N ASP A 98 4.22 -8.74 19.08
CA ASP A 98 5.54 -9.11 19.60
C ASP A 98 6.01 -10.46 19.03
N LYS A 99 7.24 -10.50 18.53
CA LYS A 99 7.89 -11.66 17.89
C LYS A 99 7.23 -12.22 16.62
N ALA A 100 6.21 -11.55 16.08
CA ALA A 100 5.60 -11.96 14.80
C ALA A 100 6.33 -11.37 13.59
N ILE A 101 7.06 -10.29 13.79
CA ILE A 101 7.87 -9.65 12.76
C ILE A 101 9.35 -9.64 13.15
N TYR A 102 10.24 -9.69 12.16
CA TYR A 102 11.64 -9.38 12.34
C TYR A 102 11.85 -7.92 11.94
N PRO A 103 12.04 -6.99 12.90
CA PRO A 103 12.17 -5.56 12.56
C PRO A 103 13.33 -5.32 11.62
N VAL A 104 13.12 -4.51 10.59
CA VAL A 104 14.15 -4.27 9.55
C VAL A 104 15.42 -3.68 10.14
N TYR A 105 15.33 -2.72 11.07
CA TYR A 105 16.53 -2.17 11.72
C TYR A 105 17.37 -3.23 12.44
N GLN A 106 16.71 -4.24 13.03
CA GLN A 106 17.39 -5.35 13.70
C GLN A 106 17.97 -6.34 12.68
N LEU A 107 17.20 -6.66 11.63
CA LEU A 107 17.65 -7.54 10.53
C LEU A 107 18.94 -6.99 9.90
N MET A 108 18.96 -5.70 9.51
CA MET A 108 20.12 -5.07 8.89
C MET A 108 21.34 -5.07 9.82
N LYS A 109 21.13 -4.84 11.12
CA LYS A 109 22.19 -4.92 12.13
C LYS A 109 22.76 -6.34 12.25
N ASP A 110 21.91 -7.35 12.31
CA ASP A 110 22.31 -8.74 12.53
C ASP A 110 22.99 -9.34 11.31
N THR A 111 22.58 -8.95 10.10
CA THR A 111 23.21 -9.33 8.83
C THR A 111 24.41 -8.45 8.45
N LYS A 112 24.65 -7.36 9.19
CA LYS A 112 25.71 -6.37 8.94
C LYS A 112 25.55 -5.68 7.57
N GLU A 113 24.32 -5.57 7.10
CA GLU A 113 24.02 -4.83 5.88
C GLU A 113 23.99 -3.33 6.13
N SER A 114 24.48 -2.57 5.15
CA SER A 114 24.43 -1.10 5.20
C SER A 114 22.98 -0.64 5.03
N PHE A 115 22.48 0.10 6.01
CA PHE A 115 21.13 0.62 6.00
C PHE A 115 21.11 2.07 6.49
N ASN A 116 20.64 2.97 5.63
CA ASN A 116 20.47 4.38 5.96
C ASN A 116 18.99 4.78 5.83
N PRO A 117 18.27 5.03 6.94
CA PRO A 117 16.87 5.48 6.91
C PRO A 117 16.66 6.80 6.16
N ASP A 118 17.68 7.66 6.06
CA ASP A 118 17.61 8.97 5.38
C ASP A 118 17.56 8.85 3.85
N ASP A 119 17.75 7.66 3.29
CA ASP A 119 17.58 7.39 1.86
C ASP A 119 16.09 7.35 1.46
N TYR A 120 15.19 7.34 2.45
CA TYR A 120 13.74 7.33 2.24
C TYR A 120 13.12 8.70 2.51
N LEU A 121 11.97 8.96 1.89
CA LEU A 121 11.23 10.20 2.11
C LEU A 121 10.74 10.28 3.55
N ALA A 122 11.09 11.32 4.27
CA ALA A 122 10.72 11.52 5.67
C ALA A 122 9.19 11.46 5.93
N ALA A 123 8.38 11.94 4.97
CA ALA A 123 6.91 11.85 5.05
C ALA A 123 6.39 10.40 5.03
N VAL A 124 7.18 9.45 4.55
CA VAL A 124 6.81 8.04 4.43
C VAL A 124 7.36 7.22 5.60
N THR A 125 8.60 7.48 6.02
CA THR A 125 9.26 6.69 7.06
C THR A 125 8.55 6.74 8.40
N GLY A 126 7.87 7.84 8.74
CA GLY A 126 7.13 7.99 10.00
C GLY A 126 6.07 6.91 10.27
N TYR A 127 5.51 6.29 9.23
CA TYR A 127 4.58 5.16 9.38
C TYR A 127 5.25 3.84 9.74
N TYR A 128 6.53 3.69 9.44
CA TYR A 128 7.26 2.43 9.49
C TYR A 128 8.30 2.40 10.61
N THR A 129 8.27 3.39 11.51
CA THR A 129 9.22 3.53 12.61
C THR A 129 8.55 3.42 13.96
N THR A 130 9.31 2.99 14.97
CA THR A 130 8.93 3.12 16.37
C THR A 130 9.01 4.59 16.83
N ASN A 131 8.54 4.87 18.04
CA ASN A 131 8.67 6.21 18.64
C ASN A 131 10.14 6.65 18.85
N GLU A 132 11.06 5.70 18.90
CA GLU A 132 12.51 5.92 19.01
C GLU A 132 13.17 6.13 17.64
N GLY A 133 12.40 6.09 16.55
CA GLY A 133 12.89 6.29 15.19
C GLY A 133 13.48 5.03 14.51
N ASN A 134 13.28 3.85 15.07
CA ASN A 134 13.76 2.61 14.47
C ASN A 134 12.80 2.08 13.43
N MET A 135 13.23 1.86 12.18
CA MET A 135 12.38 1.33 11.11
C MET A 135 12.04 -0.14 11.32
N LEU A 136 10.74 -0.42 11.44
CA LEU A 136 10.19 -1.77 11.59
C LEU A 136 10.10 -2.50 10.27
N SER A 137 9.84 -1.77 9.19
CA SER A 137 9.65 -2.29 7.84
C SER A 137 10.21 -1.32 6.80
N LEU A 138 10.46 -1.81 5.57
CA LEU A 138 10.85 -0.97 4.44
C LEU A 138 9.61 -0.40 3.76
N PRO A 139 9.60 0.90 3.40
CA PRO A 139 8.59 1.45 2.52
C PRO A 139 8.63 0.74 1.15
N PHE A 140 7.48 0.26 0.69
CA PHE A 140 7.38 -0.39 -0.62
C PHE A 140 6.60 0.45 -1.62
N ASN A 141 5.41 0.88 -1.24
CA ASN A 141 4.57 1.79 -2.02
C ASN A 141 3.87 2.76 -1.08
N SER A 142 3.60 3.95 -1.56
CA SER A 142 2.87 4.96 -0.81
C SER A 142 1.83 5.63 -1.69
N SER A 143 0.69 5.99 -1.11
CA SER A 143 -0.43 6.61 -1.80
C SER A 143 -0.73 7.98 -1.20
N THR A 144 -1.28 8.86 -2.04
CA THR A 144 -1.86 10.12 -1.60
C THR A 144 -3.18 10.34 -2.33
N PRO A 145 -4.22 10.87 -1.68
CA PRO A 145 -5.45 11.25 -2.36
C PRO A 145 -5.18 12.35 -3.38
N VAL A 146 -5.78 12.19 -4.57
CA VAL A 146 -5.79 13.20 -5.62
C VAL A 146 -7.21 13.40 -6.12
N LEU A 147 -7.51 14.59 -6.60
CA LEU A 147 -8.80 14.88 -7.22
C LEU A 147 -8.74 14.56 -8.71
N TYR A 148 -9.53 13.60 -9.14
CA TYR A 148 -9.82 13.37 -10.55
C TYR A 148 -11.02 14.22 -10.96
N TYR A 149 -10.96 14.82 -12.14
CA TYR A 149 -12.07 15.60 -12.70
C TYR A 149 -12.24 15.37 -14.20
N ASN A 150 -13.47 15.40 -14.68
CA ASN A 150 -13.81 15.24 -16.08
C ASN A 150 -13.69 16.59 -16.80
N LYS A 151 -12.68 16.72 -17.66
CA LYS A 151 -12.38 17.97 -18.37
C LYS A 151 -13.52 18.45 -19.29
N ASP A 152 -14.26 17.51 -19.90
CA ASP A 152 -15.35 17.85 -20.81
C ASP A 152 -16.56 18.38 -20.04
N MET A 153 -16.89 17.77 -18.90
CA MET A 153 -17.94 18.26 -18.01
C MET A 153 -17.59 19.62 -17.42
N PHE A 154 -16.33 19.87 -17.07
CA PHE A 154 -15.84 21.17 -16.62
C PHE A 154 -15.95 22.24 -17.70
N LYS A 155 -15.53 21.92 -18.92
CA LYS A 155 -15.66 22.82 -20.08
C LYS A 155 -17.13 23.16 -20.34
N LYS A 156 -18.02 22.18 -20.34
CA LYS A 156 -19.47 22.38 -20.52
C LYS A 156 -20.06 23.28 -19.43
N ALA A 157 -19.60 23.16 -18.21
CA ALA A 157 -20.05 23.97 -17.06
C ALA A 157 -19.37 25.35 -16.96
N GLY A 158 -18.46 25.69 -17.88
CA GLY A 158 -17.69 26.94 -17.85
C GLY A 158 -16.73 27.03 -16.67
N VAL A 159 -16.24 25.89 -16.17
CA VAL A 159 -15.27 25.81 -15.05
C VAL A 159 -13.87 25.63 -15.61
N ALA A 160 -13.01 26.64 -15.42
CA ALA A 160 -11.66 26.63 -15.98
C ALA A 160 -10.66 25.79 -15.16
N ASN A 161 -10.80 25.75 -13.85
CA ASN A 161 -9.84 25.11 -12.96
C ASN A 161 -10.53 24.18 -11.95
N PRO A 162 -9.87 23.08 -11.53
CA PRO A 162 -10.37 22.23 -10.45
C PRO A 162 -10.34 22.99 -9.10
N PRO A 163 -11.23 22.64 -8.16
CA PRO A 163 -11.30 23.26 -6.85
C PRO A 163 -10.05 22.94 -6.03
N LYS A 164 -9.64 23.91 -5.19
CA LYS A 164 -8.51 23.79 -4.25
C LYS A 164 -8.95 23.72 -2.80
N THR A 165 -10.18 24.09 -2.51
CA THR A 165 -10.76 24.13 -1.17
C THR A 165 -12.14 23.46 -1.16
N TRP A 166 -12.63 23.07 0.01
CA TRP A 166 -13.97 22.53 0.17
C TRP A 166 -15.08 23.51 -0.24
N LYS A 167 -14.86 24.81 -0.02
CA LYS A 167 -15.76 25.86 -0.48
C LYS A 167 -15.82 25.90 -2.03
N GLU A 168 -14.67 25.90 -2.67
CA GLU A 168 -14.60 25.82 -4.13
C GLU A 168 -15.18 24.49 -4.68
N MET A 169 -15.01 23.37 -3.93
CA MET A 169 -15.62 22.09 -4.28
C MET A 169 -17.16 22.23 -4.38
N GLU A 170 -17.79 22.89 -3.42
CA GLU A 170 -19.21 23.17 -3.45
C GLU A 170 -19.60 24.06 -4.63
N GLU A 171 -18.90 25.19 -4.80
CA GLU A 171 -19.19 26.15 -5.88
C GLU A 171 -19.06 25.52 -7.28
N VAL A 172 -17.99 24.77 -7.50
CA VAL A 172 -17.76 24.04 -8.77
C VAL A 172 -18.83 22.97 -8.98
N SER A 173 -19.15 22.19 -7.93
CA SER A 173 -20.18 21.16 -8.01
C SER A 173 -21.55 21.74 -8.38
N ARG A 174 -21.95 22.88 -7.83
CA ARG A 174 -23.21 23.56 -8.18
C ARG A 174 -23.22 23.97 -9.66
N LYS A 175 -22.13 24.48 -10.20
CA LYS A 175 -22.00 24.79 -11.64
C LYS A 175 -22.12 23.53 -12.51
N LEU A 176 -21.49 22.44 -12.10
CA LEU A 176 -21.56 21.16 -12.80
C LEU A 176 -22.99 20.59 -12.81
N LEU A 177 -23.68 20.64 -11.68
CA LEU A 177 -25.10 20.24 -11.58
C LEU A 177 -26.00 21.10 -12.49
N ALA A 178 -25.81 22.41 -12.50
CA ALA A 178 -26.55 23.34 -13.35
C ALA A 178 -26.29 23.09 -14.86
N SER A 179 -25.15 22.51 -15.22
CA SER A 179 -24.81 22.13 -16.61
C SER A 179 -25.29 20.72 -17.00
N GLY A 180 -25.95 20.00 -16.07
CA GLY A 180 -26.57 18.69 -16.31
C GLY A 180 -25.77 17.49 -15.81
N ALA A 181 -24.73 17.69 -14.97
CA ALA A 181 -24.12 16.59 -14.23
C ALA A 181 -25.13 16.03 -13.22
N LYS A 182 -25.13 14.72 -12.98
CA LYS A 182 -26.01 14.07 -11.99
C LYS A 182 -25.50 14.18 -10.57
N CYS A 183 -24.17 14.38 -10.40
CA CYS A 183 -23.53 14.64 -9.13
C CYS A 183 -22.26 15.45 -9.32
N GLY A 184 -21.87 16.26 -8.35
CA GLY A 184 -20.65 17.06 -8.39
C GLY A 184 -19.42 16.18 -8.18
N PHE A 185 -19.36 15.46 -7.06
CA PHE A 185 -18.25 14.58 -6.76
C PHE A 185 -18.64 13.34 -5.97
N SER A 186 -17.78 12.32 -6.03
CA SER A 186 -17.80 11.15 -5.18
C SER A 186 -16.47 10.96 -4.45
N THR A 187 -16.38 9.98 -3.60
CA THR A 187 -15.14 9.60 -2.90
C THR A 187 -14.94 8.09 -2.96
N THR A 188 -13.68 7.69 -2.89
CA THR A 188 -13.27 6.31 -2.65
C THR A 188 -12.55 6.22 -1.31
N TRP A 189 -12.40 5.01 -0.75
CA TRP A 189 -11.67 4.80 0.50
C TRP A 189 -12.02 5.83 1.57
N GLN A 190 -13.32 6.01 1.81
CA GLN A 190 -13.89 7.15 2.53
C GLN A 190 -13.28 7.41 3.92
N SER A 191 -12.95 6.38 4.71
CA SER A 191 -12.28 6.56 6.00
C SER A 191 -10.90 7.19 5.82
N TRP A 192 -10.13 6.64 4.89
CA TRP A 192 -8.79 7.14 4.59
C TRP A 192 -8.82 8.54 3.97
N THR A 193 -9.69 8.76 2.97
CA THR A 193 -9.76 10.05 2.25
C THR A 193 -10.41 11.14 3.10
N GLN A 194 -11.59 10.85 3.72
CA GLN A 194 -12.43 11.87 4.34
C GLN A 194 -12.20 12.02 5.85
N ILE A 195 -11.52 11.09 6.51
CA ILE A 195 -11.21 11.18 7.94
C ILE A 195 -9.69 11.33 8.13
N GLU A 196 -8.90 10.35 7.77
CA GLU A 196 -7.46 10.35 8.06
C GLU A 196 -6.73 11.46 7.31
N ASN A 197 -6.92 11.56 5.98
CA ASN A 197 -6.31 12.62 5.18
C ASN A 197 -6.91 14.00 5.45
N PHE A 198 -8.21 14.08 5.74
CA PHE A 198 -8.80 15.33 6.22
C PHE A 198 -8.14 15.79 7.53
N GLY A 199 -7.98 14.89 8.50
CA GLY A 199 -7.29 15.15 9.75
C GLY A 199 -5.85 15.62 9.53
N ALA A 200 -5.08 14.88 8.73
CA ALA A 200 -3.69 15.22 8.41
C ALA A 200 -3.55 16.60 7.75
N ARG A 201 -4.41 16.91 6.76
CA ARG A 201 -4.39 18.20 6.05
C ARG A 201 -4.78 19.39 6.92
N ASN A 202 -5.60 19.19 7.94
CA ASN A 202 -6.08 20.22 8.83
C ASN A 202 -5.40 20.22 10.21
N ASN A 203 -4.38 19.38 10.41
CA ASN A 203 -3.68 19.17 11.66
C ASN A 203 -4.63 18.79 12.82
N VAL A 204 -5.62 17.96 12.54
CA VAL A 204 -6.58 17.44 13.50
C VAL A 204 -6.28 15.98 13.78
N PRO A 205 -5.90 15.59 15.01
CA PRO A 205 -5.56 14.20 15.31
C PRO A 205 -6.79 13.31 15.26
N VAL A 206 -6.67 12.17 14.62
CA VAL A 206 -7.71 11.13 14.54
C VAL A 206 -7.88 10.41 15.87
N ALA A 207 -6.79 10.29 16.63
CA ALA A 207 -6.74 9.67 17.95
C ALA A 207 -5.77 10.39 18.88
N ASN A 208 -5.79 10.06 20.18
CA ASN A 208 -4.75 10.46 21.12
C ASN A 208 -3.49 9.59 20.95
N ASN A 209 -2.53 9.71 21.85
CA ASN A 209 -1.30 8.91 21.85
C ASN A 209 -0.58 8.93 20.50
N ASN A 210 -0.35 10.14 19.96
CA ASN A 210 0.29 10.32 18.66
C ASN A 210 -0.42 9.51 17.54
N ASN A 211 -1.74 9.68 17.43
CA ASN A 211 -2.61 8.90 16.52
C ASN A 211 -2.49 7.36 16.70
N GLY A 212 -2.24 6.90 17.92
CA GLY A 212 -2.17 5.48 18.25
C GLY A 212 -0.75 4.89 18.29
N PHE A 213 0.28 5.65 17.90
CA PHE A 213 1.65 5.17 17.88
C PHE A 213 2.35 5.18 19.24
N ALA A 214 1.82 5.93 20.23
CA ALA A 214 2.45 6.10 21.52
C ALA A 214 1.86 5.24 22.66
N GLY A 215 0.86 4.38 22.38
CA GLY A 215 0.28 3.50 23.41
C GLY A 215 -0.93 2.72 22.94
N LEU A 216 -1.17 1.58 23.64
CA LEU A 216 -2.29 0.67 23.34
C LEU A 216 -3.62 1.13 23.96
N ASP A 217 -3.62 2.13 24.84
CA ASP A 217 -4.81 2.75 25.44
C ASP A 217 -5.38 3.88 24.60
N THR A 218 -5.09 3.85 23.32
CA THR A 218 -5.50 4.85 22.33
C THR A 218 -7.01 4.95 22.21
N LYS A 219 -7.51 6.22 22.15
CA LYS A 219 -8.92 6.55 21.95
C LYS A 219 -9.09 7.44 20.74
N PHE A 220 -10.07 7.12 19.90
CA PHE A 220 -10.44 7.95 18.77
C PHE A 220 -11.01 9.30 19.19
N LYS A 221 -10.80 10.30 18.33
CA LYS A 221 -11.30 11.68 18.50
C LYS A 221 -12.27 12.10 17.38
N PHE A 222 -12.96 11.15 16.76
CA PHE A 222 -13.88 11.43 15.66
C PHE A 222 -15.06 12.32 16.03
N ASN A 223 -15.41 12.38 17.30
CA ASN A 223 -16.43 13.27 17.84
C ASN A 223 -15.91 14.68 18.13
N ASP A 224 -14.72 15.01 17.68
CA ASP A 224 -14.19 16.38 17.69
C ASP A 224 -14.89 17.25 16.63
N SER A 225 -15.03 18.54 16.91
CA SER A 225 -15.82 19.50 16.12
C SER A 225 -15.45 19.53 14.64
N ALA A 226 -14.17 19.43 14.30
CA ALA A 226 -13.69 19.48 12.90
C ALA A 226 -14.19 18.30 12.07
N PHE A 227 -14.12 17.08 12.59
CA PHE A 227 -14.62 15.88 11.90
C PHE A 227 -16.15 15.89 11.82
N VAL A 228 -16.82 16.28 12.90
CA VAL A 228 -18.29 16.39 12.92
C VAL A 228 -18.77 17.36 11.84
N HIS A 229 -18.21 18.58 11.79
CA HIS A 229 -18.55 19.57 10.77
C HIS A 229 -18.30 19.08 9.35
N HIS A 230 -17.18 18.39 9.11
CA HIS A 230 -16.87 17.86 7.77
C HIS A 230 -17.89 16.81 7.34
N ILE A 231 -18.23 15.86 8.20
CA ILE A 231 -19.19 14.80 7.89
C ILE A 231 -20.63 15.35 7.79
N GLU A 232 -21.01 16.30 8.62
CA GLU A 232 -22.30 17.01 8.49
C GLU A 232 -22.40 17.73 7.14
N GLN A 233 -21.31 18.39 6.70
CA GLN A 233 -21.28 19.05 5.40
C GLN A 233 -21.40 18.04 4.26
N MET A 234 -20.70 16.89 4.34
CA MET A 234 -20.86 15.79 3.37
C MET A 234 -22.31 15.28 3.33
N GLY A 235 -22.95 15.16 4.50
CA GLY A 235 -24.37 14.77 4.62
C GLY A 235 -25.31 15.77 3.97
N LYS A 236 -25.07 17.07 4.12
CA LYS A 236 -25.80 18.14 3.42
C LYS A 236 -25.60 18.05 1.93
N TRP A 237 -24.38 17.97 1.45
CA TRP A 237 -24.03 17.86 0.04
C TRP A 237 -24.64 16.61 -0.62
N SER A 238 -24.75 15.53 0.14
CA SER A 238 -25.40 14.32 -0.36
C SER A 238 -26.90 14.54 -0.65
N LYS A 239 -27.60 15.29 0.22
CA LYS A 239 -29.02 15.63 0.02
C LYS A 239 -29.22 16.60 -1.16
N GLU A 240 -28.22 17.41 -1.46
CA GLU A 240 -28.25 18.41 -2.54
C GLU A 240 -27.72 17.87 -3.88
N GLY A 241 -27.29 16.60 -3.93
CA GLY A 241 -26.70 16.01 -5.13
C GLY A 241 -25.27 16.47 -5.44
N ILE A 242 -24.68 17.31 -4.60
CA ILE A 242 -23.29 17.77 -4.72
C ILE A 242 -22.32 16.61 -4.52
N PHE A 243 -22.57 15.80 -3.49
CA PHE A 243 -21.80 14.60 -3.17
C PHE A 243 -22.66 13.36 -3.33
N LYS A 244 -22.09 12.29 -3.90
CA LYS A 244 -22.72 10.96 -3.95
C LYS A 244 -21.78 9.91 -3.40
N TYR A 245 -22.25 9.21 -2.37
CA TYR A 245 -21.56 8.05 -1.82
C TYR A 245 -21.79 6.84 -2.72
N GLY A 246 -20.74 6.22 -3.20
CA GLY A 246 -20.79 5.09 -4.14
C GLY A 246 -20.49 3.72 -3.55
N GLY A 247 -20.17 3.65 -2.24
CA GLY A 247 -19.82 2.38 -1.60
C GLY A 247 -18.46 2.41 -0.90
N ARG A 248 -18.02 1.26 -0.42
CA ARG A 248 -16.75 1.10 0.31
C ARG A 248 -15.56 1.00 -0.65
N GLN A 249 -14.36 1.28 -0.15
CA GLN A 249 -13.13 1.17 -0.92
C GLN A 249 -13.25 1.85 -2.30
N SER A 250 -13.04 1.12 -3.38
CA SER A 250 -13.11 1.63 -4.76
C SER A 250 -14.52 1.61 -5.38
N ASP A 251 -15.55 1.20 -4.64
CA ASP A 251 -16.93 1.08 -5.17
C ASP A 251 -17.49 2.42 -5.69
N GLY A 252 -16.95 3.55 -5.24
CA GLY A 252 -17.32 4.88 -5.73
C GLY A 252 -16.75 5.23 -7.11
N MET A 253 -15.72 4.54 -7.61
CA MET A 253 -15.07 4.86 -8.88
C MET A 253 -15.99 4.76 -10.11
N PRO A 254 -16.92 3.79 -10.21
CA PRO A 254 -17.86 3.73 -11.33
C PRO A 254 -18.67 5.02 -11.52
N LEU A 255 -19.03 5.75 -10.47
CA LEU A 255 -19.73 7.03 -10.58
C LEU A 255 -18.97 8.06 -11.41
N PHE A 256 -17.64 8.03 -11.35
CA PHE A 256 -16.78 8.89 -12.17
C PHE A 256 -16.61 8.33 -13.58
N TYR A 257 -16.32 7.04 -13.75
CA TYR A 257 -16.09 6.42 -15.06
C TYR A 257 -17.34 6.47 -15.96
N THR A 258 -18.52 6.35 -15.38
CA THR A 258 -19.79 6.47 -16.10
C THR A 258 -20.25 7.93 -16.31
N GLN A 259 -19.42 8.90 -15.89
CA GLN A 259 -19.72 10.33 -15.96
C GLN A 259 -21.00 10.75 -15.18
N GLU A 260 -21.38 9.97 -14.19
CA GLU A 260 -22.45 10.36 -13.28
C GLU A 260 -22.00 11.49 -12.36
N CYS A 261 -20.82 11.34 -11.74
CA CYS A 261 -20.14 12.40 -10.99
C CYS A 261 -19.02 13.00 -11.82
N ALA A 262 -18.90 14.31 -11.80
CA ALA A 262 -17.88 15.04 -12.56
C ALA A 262 -16.49 14.99 -11.93
N MET A 263 -16.42 14.70 -10.63
CA MET A 263 -15.17 14.59 -9.88
C MET A 263 -15.20 13.36 -8.96
N THR A 264 -14.00 12.88 -8.57
CA THR A 264 -13.82 11.87 -7.52
C THR A 264 -12.46 12.01 -6.85
N MET A 265 -12.34 11.56 -5.60
CA MET A 265 -11.08 11.49 -4.88
C MET A 265 -10.96 10.16 -4.10
#